data_fa20abdac26eaab1fd79a6c782283f72
#
_entry.id   fa20abdac26eaab1fd79a6c782283f72
#
_cell.length_a   1.000
_cell.length_b   1.000
_cell.length_c   1.000
_cell.angle_alpha   90.00
_cell.angle_beta   90.00
_cell.angle_gamma   90.00
#
_symmetry.space_group_name_H-M   'P 1'
#
loop_
_entity.id
_entity.type
_entity.pdbx_description
1 polymer ?
#
loop_
_entity_poly.entity_id
_entity_poly.type
_entity_poly.pdbx_seq_one_letter_code
_entity_poly.pdbx_strand_id
1 'polypeptide(L)'
;LAMTTFFPRWFIEDQAELDSFYEFTMPSAETQPLFDTARECGIGFHLGYAEVDGEHRFNTAILVDKTGEIVAKYRKIHLPGHAENEPDREFQHLEKRYFEVGNLGFPVWNTMGGKLGMLICNDRRWPEAFRVLGLQGVELVLIGYNTPTLNGHAFEPPHLRIHHNLLTLQAGAYQNGCWVVGVAKAGYEDGVHMMGSSAIVTPNGEIAALASTLEDELIIADCDLDAGAYIKANIFNFAAHRRTEHYGLIVETTGTVEPQGT
;
A
#
# COMPACT_ATOMS: atom_id res chain seq x y z
N LEU A 1 8.10 -1.86 2.61
CA LEU A 1 9.49 -2.26 2.47
C LEU A 1 9.59 -3.77 2.78
N ALA A 2 9.81 -4.61 1.78
CA ALA A 2 9.92 -6.06 1.98
C ALA A 2 11.39 -6.50 2.13
N MET A 3 12.30 -5.75 1.52
CA MET A 3 13.72 -6.10 1.44
C MET A 3 14.53 -5.73 2.69
N THR A 4 13.98 -4.84 3.52
CA THR A 4 14.67 -4.30 4.70
C THR A 4 13.75 -4.31 5.92
N THR A 5 14.33 -4.05 7.10
CA THR A 5 13.55 -3.63 8.27
C THR A 5 12.81 -2.33 7.97
N PHE A 6 11.86 -1.94 8.83
CA PHE A 6 11.24 -0.63 8.75
C PHE A 6 12.21 0.44 9.28
N PHE A 7 13.31 0.68 8.55
CA PHE A 7 14.36 1.63 8.95
C PHE A 7 13.86 3.07 9.19
N PRO A 8 12.72 3.57 8.63
CA PRO A 8 12.22 4.91 8.94
C PRO A 8 11.84 5.14 10.41
N ARG A 9 11.94 4.13 11.27
CA ARG A 9 11.83 4.32 12.73
C ARG A 9 13.11 4.88 13.35
N TRP A 10 14.26 4.74 12.68
CA TRP A 10 15.57 5.16 13.16
C TRP A 10 15.98 6.49 12.55
N PHE A 11 16.57 7.38 13.38
CA PHE A 11 17.23 8.57 12.90
C PHE A 11 18.67 8.21 12.53
N ILE A 12 18.91 8.00 11.24
CA ILE A 12 20.20 7.59 10.69
C ILE A 12 20.92 8.84 10.20
N GLU A 13 22.12 9.10 10.75
CA GLU A 13 22.96 10.25 10.38
C GLU A 13 24.01 9.88 9.33
N ASP A 14 24.50 8.65 9.41
CA ASP A 14 25.51 8.16 8.45
C ASP A 14 24.85 7.88 7.09
N GLN A 15 25.36 8.54 6.06
CA GLN A 15 24.79 8.42 4.71
C GLN A 15 25.05 7.04 4.10
N ALA A 16 26.19 6.42 4.39
CA ALA A 16 26.51 5.09 3.87
C ALA A 16 25.64 4.01 4.52
N GLU A 17 25.36 4.15 5.82
CA GLU A 17 24.39 3.30 6.51
C GLU A 17 22.99 3.49 5.91
N LEU A 18 22.55 4.73 5.71
CA LEU A 18 21.25 5.02 5.12
C LEU A 18 21.14 4.45 3.70
N ASP A 19 22.15 4.63 2.88
CA ASP A 19 22.15 4.14 1.49
C ASP A 19 22.11 2.61 1.40
N SER A 20 22.56 1.88 2.45
CA SER A 20 22.47 0.43 2.50
C SER A 20 21.04 -0.12 2.54
N PHE A 21 20.06 0.71 2.86
CA PHE A 21 18.63 0.33 2.84
C PHE A 21 17.93 0.55 1.50
N TYR A 22 18.62 1.17 0.55
CA TYR A 22 18.04 1.51 -0.75
C TYR A 22 18.54 0.63 -1.88
N GLU A 23 17.67 0.43 -2.85
CA GLU A 23 18.02 -0.18 -4.14
C GLU A 23 18.25 0.93 -5.17
N PHE A 24 19.45 0.93 -5.75
CA PHE A 24 19.84 1.86 -6.83
C PHE A 24 19.48 1.33 -8.21
N THR A 25 19.25 0.04 -8.31
CA THR A 25 18.76 -0.65 -9.51
C THR A 25 17.78 -1.74 -9.10
N MET A 26 16.80 -2.03 -9.96
CA MET A 26 15.88 -3.14 -9.73
C MET A 26 15.70 -3.91 -11.05
N PRO A 27 16.01 -5.21 -11.10
CA PRO A 27 16.62 -5.97 -10.00
C PRO A 27 18.07 -5.56 -9.71
N SER A 28 18.46 -5.68 -8.44
CA SER A 28 19.87 -5.68 -8.00
C SER A 28 20.42 -7.10 -7.98
N ALA A 29 21.70 -7.27 -7.67
CA ALA A 29 22.29 -8.59 -7.51
C ALA A 29 21.60 -9.40 -6.39
N GLU A 30 21.19 -8.73 -5.33
CA GLU A 30 20.52 -9.30 -4.16
C GLU A 30 19.07 -9.69 -4.46
N THR A 31 18.39 -8.95 -5.33
CA THR A 31 16.98 -9.20 -5.68
C THR A 31 16.80 -10.08 -6.92
N GLN A 32 17.83 -10.22 -7.76
CA GLN A 32 17.79 -11.04 -8.98
C GLN A 32 17.23 -12.46 -8.76
N PRO A 33 17.58 -13.18 -7.66
CA PRO A 33 17.04 -14.51 -7.39
C PRO A 33 15.50 -14.56 -7.31
N LEU A 34 14.83 -13.50 -6.86
CA LEU A 34 13.37 -13.43 -6.84
C LEU A 34 12.79 -13.41 -8.26
N PHE A 35 13.42 -12.65 -9.16
CA PHE A 35 13.01 -12.55 -10.56
C PHE A 35 13.24 -13.85 -11.31
N ASP A 36 14.36 -14.52 -11.05
CA ASP A 36 14.68 -15.80 -11.63
C ASP A 36 13.71 -16.88 -11.16
N THR A 37 13.40 -16.95 -9.87
CA THR A 37 12.43 -17.87 -9.30
C THR A 37 11.01 -17.62 -9.86
N ALA A 38 10.59 -16.37 -9.99
CA ALA A 38 9.30 -16.02 -10.60
C ALA A 38 9.19 -16.58 -12.03
N ARG A 39 10.23 -16.39 -12.82
CA ARG A 39 10.32 -16.94 -14.20
C ARG A 39 10.33 -18.47 -14.22
N GLU A 40 11.12 -19.10 -13.36
CA GLU A 40 11.21 -20.57 -13.26
C GLU A 40 9.88 -21.21 -12.84
N CYS A 41 9.19 -20.59 -11.88
CA CYS A 41 7.90 -21.06 -11.38
C CYS A 41 6.71 -20.61 -12.26
N GLY A 42 6.92 -19.69 -13.20
CA GLY A 42 5.85 -19.12 -14.01
C GLY A 42 4.82 -18.33 -13.23
N ILE A 43 5.23 -17.65 -12.13
CA ILE A 43 4.40 -16.81 -11.25
C ILE A 43 4.89 -15.39 -11.27
N GLY A 44 3.99 -14.42 -11.08
CA GLY A 44 4.35 -13.03 -10.84
C GLY A 44 4.37 -12.70 -9.35
N PHE A 45 4.95 -11.55 -9.00
CA PHE A 45 4.96 -11.07 -7.61
C PHE A 45 4.85 -9.54 -7.52
N HIS A 46 4.42 -9.08 -6.35
CA HIS A 46 4.43 -7.67 -5.94
C HIS A 46 5.52 -7.49 -4.88
N LEU A 47 6.36 -6.46 -5.03
CA LEU A 47 7.48 -6.19 -4.12
C LEU A 47 7.54 -4.71 -3.76
N GLY A 48 7.65 -4.41 -2.46
CA GLY A 48 7.89 -3.06 -1.95
C GLY A 48 9.34 -2.87 -1.51
N TYR A 49 9.98 -1.77 -1.90
CA TYR A 49 11.38 -1.47 -1.59
C TYR A 49 11.63 0.05 -1.47
N ALA A 50 12.78 0.42 -0.92
CA ALA A 50 13.27 1.80 -0.92
C ALA A 50 14.07 2.05 -2.21
N GLU A 51 13.59 2.98 -3.04
CA GLU A 51 14.16 3.28 -4.37
C GLU A 51 15.03 4.53 -4.33
N VAL A 52 16.18 4.48 -4.98
CA VAL A 52 16.93 5.65 -5.43
C VAL A 52 16.72 5.83 -6.93
N ASP A 53 16.29 7.03 -7.34
CA ASP A 53 16.15 7.45 -8.73
C ASP A 53 16.87 8.79 -8.93
N GLY A 54 18.12 8.73 -9.35
CA GLY A 54 19.01 9.89 -9.39
C GLY A 54 19.28 10.44 -7.98
N GLU A 55 18.85 11.68 -7.74
CA GLU A 55 18.96 12.33 -6.41
C GLU A 55 17.73 12.11 -5.52
N HIS A 56 16.70 11.46 -6.05
CA HIS A 56 15.40 11.28 -5.42
C HIS A 56 15.29 9.92 -4.71
N ARG A 57 14.55 9.88 -3.62
CA ARG A 57 14.30 8.68 -2.82
C ARG A 57 12.81 8.45 -2.63
N PHE A 58 12.34 7.25 -2.99
CA PHE A 58 10.93 6.91 -2.94
C PHE A 58 10.68 5.60 -2.19
N ASN A 59 9.53 5.53 -1.53
CA ASN A 59 8.97 4.26 -1.08
C ASN A 59 8.17 3.68 -2.25
N THR A 60 8.69 2.62 -2.86
CA THR A 60 8.26 2.13 -4.18
C THR A 60 7.73 0.71 -4.11
N ALA A 61 6.76 0.40 -4.94
CA ALA A 61 6.29 -0.96 -5.21
C ALA A 61 6.37 -1.25 -6.70
N ILE A 62 6.73 -2.49 -7.03
CA ILE A 62 6.72 -3.01 -8.39
C ILE A 62 5.82 -4.23 -8.49
N LEU A 63 5.36 -4.48 -9.71
CA LEU A 63 4.72 -5.72 -10.11
C LEU A 63 5.60 -6.38 -11.17
N VAL A 64 5.95 -7.62 -10.91
CA VAL A 64 6.76 -8.46 -11.80
C VAL A 64 5.87 -9.59 -12.32
N ASP A 65 5.87 -9.79 -13.61
CA ASP A 65 5.05 -10.83 -14.23
C ASP A 65 5.73 -12.21 -14.21
N LYS A 66 5.04 -13.22 -14.70
CA LYS A 66 5.52 -14.61 -14.77
C LYS A 66 6.74 -14.82 -15.68
N THR A 67 7.14 -13.83 -16.44
CA THR A 67 8.37 -13.87 -17.27
C THR A 67 9.56 -13.24 -16.56
N GLY A 68 9.35 -12.69 -15.35
CA GLY A 68 10.37 -11.98 -14.58
C GLY A 68 10.58 -10.54 -15.04
N GLU A 69 9.63 -9.96 -15.79
CA GLU A 69 9.71 -8.58 -16.22
C GLU A 69 8.92 -7.65 -15.30
N ILE A 70 9.48 -6.45 -15.02
CA ILE A 70 8.76 -5.41 -14.27
C ILE A 70 7.71 -4.79 -15.19
N VAL A 71 6.44 -5.05 -14.90
CA VAL A 71 5.31 -4.58 -15.71
C VAL A 71 4.58 -3.37 -15.12
N ALA A 72 4.88 -3.01 -13.87
CA ALA A 72 4.29 -1.85 -13.20
C ALA A 72 5.20 -1.31 -12.09
N LYS A 73 5.15 0.00 -11.86
CA LYS A 73 5.85 0.70 -10.76
C LYS A 73 4.95 1.77 -10.17
N TYR A 74 4.84 1.78 -8.84
CA TYR A 74 4.13 2.77 -8.06
C TYR A 74 5.03 3.37 -6.97
N ARG A 75 4.94 4.67 -6.73
CA ARG A 75 5.64 5.40 -5.66
C ARG A 75 4.63 5.95 -4.67
N LYS A 76 4.83 5.68 -3.39
CA LYS A 76 3.90 6.05 -2.31
C LYS A 76 3.62 7.54 -2.28
N ILE A 77 2.35 7.92 -2.25
CA ILE A 77 1.91 9.31 -2.25
C ILE A 77 1.64 9.81 -0.82
N HIS A 78 0.92 9.05 0.00
CA HIS A 78 0.55 9.48 1.35
C HIS A 78 1.60 9.05 2.37
N LEU A 79 2.67 9.83 2.50
CA LEU A 79 3.73 9.60 3.48
C LEU A 79 3.23 9.96 4.89
N PRO A 80 3.18 9.00 5.83
CA PRO A 80 2.83 9.28 7.22
C PRO A 80 4.02 9.82 8.01
N GLY A 81 3.75 10.21 9.26
CA GLY A 81 4.77 10.56 10.22
C GLY A 81 5.35 11.95 10.02
N HIS A 82 6.64 12.10 10.33
CA HIS A 82 7.34 13.38 10.42
C HIS A 82 8.75 13.31 9.80
N ALA A 83 9.41 14.47 9.68
CA ALA A 83 10.77 14.56 9.13
C ALA A 83 11.83 14.84 10.22
N GLU A 84 11.42 15.53 11.27
CA GLU A 84 12.32 15.97 12.35
C GLU A 84 12.64 14.83 13.31
N ASN A 85 13.88 14.83 13.85
CA ASN A 85 14.26 13.88 14.89
C ASN A 85 13.55 14.18 16.21
N GLU A 86 12.85 13.21 16.75
CA GLU A 86 12.16 13.27 18.04
C GLU A 86 12.67 12.14 18.95
N PRO A 87 13.87 12.26 19.53
CA PRO A 87 14.56 11.18 20.22
C PRO A 87 13.83 10.68 21.48
N ASP A 88 12.96 11.48 22.06
CA ASP A 88 12.16 11.11 23.24
C ASP A 88 10.95 10.20 22.88
N ARG A 89 10.73 9.97 21.59
CA ARG A 89 9.66 9.07 21.14
C ARG A 89 10.14 7.62 21.14
N GLU A 90 9.35 6.76 21.78
CA GLU A 90 9.59 5.31 21.78
C GLU A 90 9.67 4.71 20.37
N PHE A 91 8.86 5.23 19.44
CA PHE A 91 8.85 4.86 18.03
C PHE A 91 8.71 6.10 17.15
N GLN A 92 9.72 6.41 16.37
CA GLN A 92 9.64 7.44 15.35
C GLN A 92 9.05 6.89 14.06
N HIS A 93 8.47 7.77 13.24
CA HIS A 93 7.95 7.43 11.93
C HIS A 93 8.43 8.49 10.94
N LEU A 94 9.69 8.33 10.52
CA LEU A 94 10.46 9.31 9.75
C LEU A 94 10.31 9.14 8.22
N GLU A 95 9.16 8.64 7.74
CA GLU A 95 8.99 8.45 6.30
C GLU A 95 9.14 9.77 5.51
N LYS A 96 8.70 10.89 6.05
CA LYS A 96 8.85 12.22 5.40
C LYS A 96 10.28 12.74 5.37
N ARG A 97 11.18 12.16 6.18
CA ARG A 97 12.61 12.45 6.15
C ARG A 97 13.32 11.69 5.03
N TYR A 98 12.92 10.44 4.83
CA TYR A 98 13.66 9.50 3.99
C TYR A 98 13.08 9.33 2.60
N PHE A 99 11.84 9.76 2.37
CA PHE A 99 11.16 9.60 1.09
C PHE A 99 10.47 10.88 0.64
N GLU A 100 10.48 11.07 -0.65
CA GLU A 100 9.68 12.08 -1.32
C GLU A 100 8.28 11.55 -1.66
N VAL A 101 7.34 12.46 -1.86
CA VAL A 101 6.00 12.12 -2.32
C VAL A 101 6.08 11.52 -3.73
N GLY A 102 5.42 10.39 -3.94
CA GLY A 102 5.40 9.70 -5.22
C GLY A 102 4.90 10.59 -6.36
N ASN A 103 5.58 10.52 -7.49
CA ASN A 103 5.37 11.38 -8.66
C ASN A 103 4.73 10.66 -9.86
N LEU A 104 4.25 9.42 -9.67
CA LEU A 104 3.65 8.60 -10.73
C LEU A 104 2.11 8.61 -10.72
N GLY A 105 1.49 9.31 -9.74
CA GLY A 105 0.05 9.26 -9.52
C GLY A 105 -0.43 7.90 -9.02
N PHE A 106 -1.71 7.59 -9.25
CA PHE A 106 -2.34 6.31 -8.94
C PHE A 106 -2.72 5.58 -10.24
N PRO A 107 -1.77 4.99 -10.96
CA PRO A 107 -2.06 4.33 -12.23
C PRO A 107 -2.67 2.93 -12.03
N VAL A 108 -3.41 2.50 -13.05
CA VAL A 108 -3.89 1.14 -13.22
C VAL A 108 -3.28 0.56 -14.49
N TRP A 109 -2.74 -0.65 -14.38
CA TRP A 109 -2.09 -1.34 -15.49
C TRP A 109 -2.94 -2.50 -16.00
N ASN A 110 -3.05 -2.62 -17.30
CA ASN A 110 -3.64 -3.80 -17.93
C ASN A 110 -2.54 -4.85 -18.12
N THR A 111 -2.40 -5.75 -17.17
CA THR A 111 -1.32 -6.74 -17.11
C THR A 111 -1.76 -7.98 -16.34
N MET A 112 -1.05 -9.09 -16.52
CA MET A 112 -1.29 -10.37 -15.81
C MET A 112 -2.75 -10.86 -15.88
N GLY A 113 -3.44 -10.51 -16.97
CA GLY A 113 -4.82 -10.94 -17.24
C GLY A 113 -5.92 -10.06 -16.65
N GLY A 114 -5.58 -8.90 -16.07
CA GLY A 114 -6.56 -7.99 -15.50
C GLY A 114 -6.06 -6.54 -15.38
N LYS A 115 -6.90 -5.69 -14.76
CA LYS A 115 -6.60 -4.31 -14.44
C LYS A 115 -6.12 -4.21 -13.00
N LEU A 116 -4.83 -4.07 -12.80
CA LEU A 116 -4.18 -4.12 -11.50
C LEU A 116 -3.73 -2.73 -11.06
N GLY A 117 -3.93 -2.42 -9.78
CA GLY A 117 -3.45 -1.21 -9.12
C GLY A 117 -2.58 -1.54 -7.92
N MET A 118 -1.73 -0.62 -7.51
CA MET A 118 -0.90 -0.75 -6.31
C MET A 118 -1.07 0.44 -5.39
N LEU A 119 -1.01 0.18 -4.08
CA LEU A 119 -0.94 1.16 -3.01
C LEU A 119 0.12 0.72 -1.99
N ILE A 120 0.61 1.64 -1.18
CA ILE A 120 1.58 1.32 -0.13
C ILE A 120 1.10 1.85 1.22
N CYS A 121 0.95 0.96 2.20
CA CYS A 121 0.78 1.26 3.61
C CYS A 121 -0.33 2.31 3.87
N ASN A 122 0.06 3.56 4.18
CA ASN A 122 -0.84 4.64 4.54
C ASN A 122 -1.82 5.02 3.43
N ASP A 123 -1.50 4.76 2.16
CA ASP A 123 -2.40 5.06 1.04
C ASP A 123 -3.77 4.38 1.22
N ARG A 124 -3.81 3.18 1.83
CA ARG A 124 -5.07 2.44 2.05
C ARG A 124 -6.05 3.16 2.98
N ARG A 125 -5.59 4.13 3.76
CA ARG A 125 -6.43 4.90 4.70
C ARG A 125 -7.16 6.06 4.04
N TRP A 126 -6.76 6.40 2.81
CA TRP A 126 -7.30 7.52 2.04
C TRP A 126 -8.27 6.98 0.98
N PRO A 127 -9.58 7.23 1.12
CA PRO A 127 -10.56 6.74 0.16
C PRO A 127 -10.35 7.27 -1.25
N GLU A 128 -9.72 8.45 -1.40
CA GLU A 128 -9.36 9.05 -2.68
C GLU A 128 -8.42 8.15 -3.48
N ALA A 129 -7.43 7.51 -2.84
CA ALA A 129 -6.50 6.60 -3.50
C ALA A 129 -7.26 5.45 -4.19
N PHE A 130 -8.13 4.78 -3.45
CA PHE A 130 -8.99 3.73 -4.01
C PHE A 130 -9.93 4.26 -5.09
N ARG A 131 -10.49 5.46 -4.89
CA ARG A 131 -11.43 6.05 -5.86
C ARG A 131 -10.75 6.38 -7.17
N VAL A 132 -9.51 6.89 -7.16
CA VAL A 132 -8.76 7.16 -8.40
C VAL A 132 -8.47 5.86 -9.15
N LEU A 133 -8.08 4.78 -8.45
CA LEU A 133 -7.94 3.45 -9.06
C LEU A 133 -9.28 2.92 -9.59
N GLY A 134 -10.36 3.06 -8.82
CA GLY A 134 -11.71 2.64 -9.19
C GLY A 134 -12.23 3.32 -10.46
N LEU A 135 -11.95 4.61 -10.63
CA LEU A 135 -12.33 5.38 -11.82
C LEU A 135 -11.60 4.91 -13.09
N GLN A 136 -10.47 4.24 -12.96
CA GLN A 136 -9.73 3.61 -14.06
C GLN A 136 -10.17 2.15 -14.28
N GLY A 137 -11.15 1.67 -13.48
CA GLY A 137 -11.73 0.34 -13.65
C GLY A 137 -10.91 -0.79 -13.04
N VAL A 138 -10.09 -0.50 -12.01
CA VAL A 138 -9.27 -1.52 -11.32
C VAL A 138 -10.07 -2.76 -10.92
N GLU A 139 -9.48 -3.93 -11.08
CA GLU A 139 -10.08 -5.23 -10.72
C GLU A 139 -9.40 -5.87 -9.51
N LEU A 140 -8.10 -5.59 -9.32
CA LEU A 140 -7.32 -6.05 -8.18
C LEU A 140 -6.37 -4.96 -7.71
N VAL A 141 -6.38 -4.65 -6.41
CA VAL A 141 -5.45 -3.72 -5.75
C VAL A 141 -4.52 -4.50 -4.83
N LEU A 142 -3.22 -4.33 -5.00
CA LEU A 142 -2.16 -4.93 -4.19
C LEU A 142 -1.57 -3.89 -3.25
N ILE A 143 -1.47 -4.22 -1.95
CA ILE A 143 -1.03 -3.30 -0.92
C ILE A 143 -0.03 -3.97 0.01
N GLY A 144 1.21 -3.47 0.08
CA GLY A 144 2.21 -3.92 1.05
C GLY A 144 2.41 -2.90 2.17
N TYR A 145 2.59 -3.34 3.42
CA TYR A 145 2.81 -2.43 4.53
C TYR A 145 3.50 -3.05 5.75
N ASN A 146 4.30 -2.21 6.43
CA ASN A 146 4.95 -2.50 7.70
C ASN A 146 4.30 -1.61 8.77
N THR A 147 3.25 -2.08 9.41
CA THR A 147 2.51 -1.31 10.41
C THR A 147 2.77 -1.89 11.81
N PRO A 148 3.35 -1.11 12.73
CA PRO A 148 3.55 -1.57 14.10
C PRO A 148 2.22 -1.65 14.86
N THR A 149 2.14 -2.56 15.82
CA THR A 149 0.97 -2.73 16.68
C THR A 149 0.74 -1.50 17.56
N LEU A 150 1.82 -0.88 18.06
CA LEU A 150 1.78 0.36 18.81
C LEU A 150 2.43 1.49 17.99
N ASN A 151 1.84 2.66 18.06
CA ASN A 151 2.43 3.87 17.50
C ASN A 151 2.38 4.95 18.58
N GLY A 152 3.53 5.38 19.06
CA GLY A 152 3.65 6.37 20.12
C GLY A 152 3.00 7.74 19.84
N HIS A 153 2.61 8.00 18.57
CA HIS A 153 1.97 9.26 18.16
C HIS A 153 0.46 9.23 18.14
N ALA A 154 -0.11 8.05 17.93
CA ALA A 154 -1.54 7.87 17.91
C ALA A 154 -1.89 6.91 19.03
N PHE A 155 -2.59 7.40 20.04
CA PHE A 155 -3.18 6.53 21.05
C PHE A 155 -4.27 5.70 20.40
N GLU A 156 -3.84 4.70 19.65
CA GLU A 156 -4.71 3.75 18.97
C GLU A 156 -4.44 2.35 19.55
N PRO A 157 -5.36 1.80 20.35
CA PRO A 157 -5.21 0.46 20.90
C PRO A 157 -4.99 -0.58 19.80
N PRO A 158 -4.21 -1.66 20.04
CA PRO A 158 -3.88 -2.66 19.02
C PRO A 158 -5.10 -3.25 18.31
N HIS A 159 -6.20 -3.49 19.01
CA HIS A 159 -7.42 -4.05 18.43
C HIS A 159 -8.09 -3.07 17.44
N LEU A 160 -8.03 -1.75 17.68
CA LEU A 160 -8.54 -0.76 16.75
C LEU A 160 -7.67 -0.64 15.51
N ARG A 161 -6.36 -0.87 15.61
CA ARG A 161 -5.48 -0.90 14.44
C ARG A 161 -5.83 -2.01 13.49
N ILE A 162 -6.06 -3.21 14.02
CA ILE A 162 -6.49 -4.36 13.23
C ILE A 162 -7.87 -4.07 12.61
N HIS A 163 -8.80 -3.55 13.42
CA HIS A 163 -10.12 -3.14 12.94
C HIS A 163 -10.03 -2.11 11.80
N HIS A 164 -9.29 -1.02 11.99
CA HIS A 164 -9.13 0.03 10.97
C HIS A 164 -8.41 -0.48 9.73
N ASN A 165 -7.47 -1.42 9.87
CA ASN A 165 -6.84 -2.06 8.74
C ASN A 165 -7.87 -2.82 7.89
N LEU A 166 -8.62 -3.72 8.49
CA LEU A 166 -9.63 -4.51 7.79
C LEU A 166 -10.75 -3.63 7.23
N LEU A 167 -11.21 -2.64 8.01
CA LEU A 167 -12.22 -1.68 7.58
C LEU A 167 -11.83 -0.95 6.28
N THR A 168 -10.59 -0.46 6.20
CA THR A 168 -10.12 0.28 5.01
C THR A 168 -9.98 -0.62 3.79
N LEU A 169 -9.51 -1.86 3.97
CA LEU A 169 -9.41 -2.84 2.87
C LEU A 169 -10.81 -3.22 2.37
N GLN A 170 -11.74 -3.53 3.28
CA GLN A 170 -13.12 -3.91 2.94
C GLN A 170 -13.90 -2.76 2.27
N ALA A 171 -13.80 -1.53 2.82
CA ALA A 171 -14.41 -0.36 2.24
C ALA A 171 -13.81 -0.05 0.84
N GLY A 172 -12.48 -0.12 0.71
CA GLY A 172 -11.79 0.08 -0.55
C GLY A 172 -12.24 -0.92 -1.63
N ALA A 173 -12.37 -2.19 -1.26
CA ALA A 173 -12.84 -3.25 -2.14
C ALA A 173 -14.29 -3.02 -2.58
N TYR A 174 -15.22 -2.91 -1.64
CA TYR A 174 -16.64 -2.80 -1.91
C TYR A 174 -17.01 -1.54 -2.70
N GLN A 175 -16.54 -0.37 -2.25
CA GLN A 175 -16.88 0.91 -2.87
C GLN A 175 -16.34 1.09 -4.29
N ASN A 176 -15.40 0.24 -4.72
CA ASN A 176 -14.80 0.28 -6.05
C ASN A 176 -15.02 -1.03 -6.85
N GLY A 177 -15.71 -2.02 -6.26
CA GLY A 177 -16.03 -3.30 -6.89
C GLY A 177 -14.78 -4.06 -7.36
N CYS A 178 -13.73 -4.12 -6.53
CA CYS A 178 -12.47 -4.76 -6.87
C CYS A 178 -11.99 -5.67 -5.73
N TRP A 179 -11.15 -6.63 -6.07
CA TRP A 179 -10.39 -7.38 -5.09
C TRP A 179 -9.34 -6.48 -4.43
N VAL A 180 -9.07 -6.71 -3.14
CA VAL A 180 -7.99 -6.04 -2.42
C VAL A 180 -7.15 -7.07 -1.68
N VAL A 181 -5.85 -7.09 -1.93
CA VAL A 181 -4.87 -7.92 -1.22
C VAL A 181 -4.00 -7.01 -0.39
N GLY A 182 -4.15 -7.10 0.93
CA GLY A 182 -3.32 -6.39 1.91
C GLY A 182 -2.29 -7.34 2.51
N VAL A 183 -1.01 -7.10 2.25
CA VAL A 183 0.10 -7.89 2.79
C VAL A 183 0.78 -7.11 3.90
N ALA A 184 0.54 -7.53 5.12
CA ALA A 184 1.06 -6.91 6.34
C ALA A 184 2.29 -7.67 6.86
N LYS A 185 3.34 -6.95 7.19
CA LYS A 185 4.44 -7.54 7.95
C LYS A 185 3.92 -8.02 9.31
N ALA A 186 4.30 -9.23 9.69
CA ALA A 186 3.96 -9.86 10.97
C ALA A 186 5.23 -10.07 11.80
N GLY A 187 5.06 -10.49 13.05
CA GLY A 187 6.14 -10.85 13.94
C GLY A 187 6.72 -9.69 14.73
N TYR A 188 7.95 -9.87 15.15
CA TYR A 188 8.67 -8.92 16.01
C TYR A 188 9.91 -8.42 15.28
N GLU A 189 10.02 -7.11 15.11
CA GLU A 189 11.13 -6.48 14.42
C GLU A 189 11.66 -5.29 15.23
N ASP A 190 12.95 -5.28 15.51
CA ASP A 190 13.65 -4.19 16.19
C ASP A 190 12.97 -3.71 17.48
N GLY A 191 12.49 -4.65 18.30
CA GLY A 191 11.82 -4.31 19.55
C GLY A 191 10.33 -3.97 19.41
N VAL A 192 9.73 -4.10 18.23
CA VAL A 192 8.33 -3.74 17.97
C VAL A 192 7.55 -4.88 17.34
N HIS A 193 6.35 -5.13 17.84
CA HIS A 193 5.43 -6.04 17.20
C HIS A 193 4.80 -5.42 15.95
N MET A 194 4.90 -6.10 14.83
CA MET A 194 4.17 -5.80 13.61
C MET A 194 2.78 -6.40 13.67
N MET A 195 1.79 -5.69 13.13
CA MET A 195 0.38 -6.03 13.35
C MET A 195 -0.09 -7.31 12.65
N GLY A 196 0.60 -7.77 11.61
CA GLY A 196 0.12 -8.89 10.81
C GLY A 196 -1.24 -8.63 10.19
N SER A 197 -2.13 -9.63 10.21
CA SER A 197 -3.48 -9.54 9.68
C SER A 197 -3.52 -9.23 8.17
N SER A 198 -2.63 -9.89 7.39
CA SER A 198 -2.75 -9.90 5.93
C SER A 198 -4.11 -10.43 5.52
N ALA A 199 -4.75 -9.82 4.53
CA ALA A 199 -6.09 -10.20 4.12
C ALA A 199 -6.27 -10.14 2.61
N ILE A 200 -7.11 -11.03 2.08
CA ILE A 200 -7.63 -10.99 0.72
C ILE A 200 -9.13 -10.68 0.84
N VAL A 201 -9.58 -9.61 0.22
CA VAL A 201 -10.94 -9.10 0.32
C VAL A 201 -11.61 -9.13 -1.04
N THR A 202 -12.84 -9.67 -1.09
CA THR A 202 -13.64 -9.78 -2.30
C THR A 202 -14.19 -8.42 -2.74
N PRO A 203 -14.66 -8.28 -3.99
CA PRO A 203 -15.36 -7.06 -4.44
C PRO A 203 -16.62 -6.71 -3.62
N ASN A 204 -17.21 -7.67 -2.90
CA ASN A 204 -18.34 -7.43 -1.99
C ASN A 204 -17.91 -6.89 -0.61
N GLY A 205 -16.61 -6.77 -0.36
CA GLY A 205 -16.07 -6.37 0.95
C GLY A 205 -15.95 -7.49 1.98
N GLU A 206 -16.19 -8.74 1.59
CA GLU A 206 -16.04 -9.92 2.44
C GLU A 206 -14.56 -10.34 2.49
N ILE A 207 -14.12 -10.82 3.63
CA ILE A 207 -12.77 -11.36 3.79
C ILE A 207 -12.75 -12.79 3.25
N ALA A 208 -12.08 -13.00 2.12
CA ALA A 208 -11.91 -14.32 1.51
C ALA A 208 -10.82 -15.16 2.22
N ALA A 209 -9.75 -14.50 2.66
CA ALA A 209 -8.69 -15.13 3.46
C ALA A 209 -8.08 -14.11 4.42
N LEU A 210 -7.73 -14.56 5.63
CA LEU A 210 -7.15 -13.74 6.69
C LEU A 210 -6.01 -14.51 7.36
N ALA A 211 -4.82 -13.89 7.43
CA ALA A 211 -3.73 -14.42 8.24
C ALA A 211 -4.09 -14.29 9.72
N SER A 212 -3.96 -15.38 10.45
CA SER A 212 -4.42 -15.56 11.84
C SER A 212 -3.30 -15.56 12.87
N THR A 213 -2.05 -15.66 12.41
CA THR A 213 -0.87 -15.72 13.27
C THR A 213 0.01 -14.48 13.13
N LEU A 214 0.99 -14.32 14.01
CA LEU A 214 2.06 -13.34 13.91
C LEU A 214 3.38 -13.98 13.42
N GLU A 215 3.32 -15.21 12.97
CA GLU A 215 4.42 -15.94 12.34
C GLU A 215 4.31 -15.83 10.80
N ASP A 216 5.26 -16.42 10.09
CA ASP A 216 5.19 -16.55 8.65
C ASP A 216 4.00 -17.42 8.27
N GLU A 217 3.08 -16.87 7.48
CA GLU A 217 1.84 -17.52 7.09
C GLU A 217 1.51 -17.26 5.64
N LEU A 218 1.09 -18.29 4.92
CA LEU A 218 0.61 -18.20 3.54
C LEU A 218 -0.92 -18.25 3.53
N ILE A 219 -1.56 -17.22 2.98
CA ILE A 219 -3.00 -17.20 2.69
C ILE A 219 -3.23 -17.22 1.19
N ILE A 220 -4.26 -17.93 0.75
CA ILE A 220 -4.56 -18.15 -0.68
C ILE A 220 -6.04 -17.91 -0.92
N ALA A 221 -6.38 -17.29 -2.07
CA ALA A 221 -7.73 -17.21 -2.58
C ALA A 221 -7.72 -17.18 -4.11
N ASP A 222 -8.75 -17.79 -4.71
CA ASP A 222 -9.02 -17.64 -6.14
C ASP A 222 -9.76 -16.34 -6.38
N CYS A 223 -9.13 -15.41 -7.12
CA CYS A 223 -9.67 -14.09 -7.41
C CYS A 223 -10.26 -14.04 -8.83
N ASP A 224 -11.56 -14.27 -8.95
CA ASP A 224 -12.29 -14.01 -10.20
C ASP A 224 -12.36 -12.49 -10.41
N LEU A 225 -11.59 -11.96 -11.38
CA LEU A 225 -11.50 -10.53 -11.63
C LEU A 225 -12.81 -9.94 -12.18
N ASP A 226 -13.72 -10.74 -12.72
CA ASP A 226 -15.04 -10.33 -13.17
C ASP A 226 -16.07 -10.25 -12.03
N ALA A 227 -15.78 -10.76 -10.84
CA ALA A 227 -16.70 -10.78 -9.70
C ALA A 227 -17.20 -9.38 -9.28
N GLY A 228 -16.44 -8.33 -9.57
CA GLY A 228 -16.82 -6.94 -9.33
C GLY A 228 -17.77 -6.32 -10.38
N ALA A 229 -18.02 -6.99 -11.50
CA ALA A 229 -18.73 -6.42 -12.64
C ALA A 229 -20.15 -5.94 -12.28
N TYR A 230 -20.91 -6.74 -11.50
CA TYR A 230 -22.26 -6.36 -11.07
C TYR A 230 -22.28 -5.10 -10.20
N ILE A 231 -21.33 -5.01 -9.26
CA ILE A 231 -21.19 -3.86 -8.34
C ILE A 231 -20.88 -2.59 -9.14
N LYS A 232 -19.94 -2.67 -10.08
CA LYS A 232 -19.54 -1.56 -10.95
C LYS A 232 -20.66 -1.13 -11.90
N ALA A 233 -21.45 -2.07 -12.38
CA ALA A 233 -22.53 -1.78 -13.31
C ALA A 233 -23.80 -1.21 -12.65
N ASN A 234 -24.03 -1.52 -11.37
CA ASN A 234 -25.30 -1.22 -10.70
C ASN A 234 -25.11 -0.35 -9.45
N ILE A 235 -24.44 -0.87 -8.40
CA ILE A 235 -24.38 -0.20 -7.08
C ILE A 235 -23.45 1.02 -7.16
N PHE A 236 -22.23 0.81 -7.65
CA PHE A 236 -21.23 1.86 -7.84
C PHE A 236 -20.99 2.16 -9.34
N ASN A 237 -22.11 2.36 -10.08
CA ASN A 237 -22.00 2.87 -11.44
C ASN A 237 -21.61 4.35 -11.40
N PHE A 238 -20.29 4.59 -11.50
CA PHE A 238 -19.75 5.95 -11.36
C PHE A 238 -20.29 6.91 -12.41
N ALA A 239 -20.46 6.47 -13.65
CA ALA A 239 -20.99 7.30 -14.72
C ALA A 239 -22.44 7.74 -14.46
N ALA A 240 -23.23 6.88 -13.85
CA ALA A 240 -24.65 7.18 -13.57
C ALA A 240 -24.83 7.97 -12.26
N HIS A 241 -24.01 7.73 -11.25
CA HIS A 241 -24.31 8.17 -9.88
C HIS A 241 -23.35 9.21 -9.30
N ARG A 242 -22.11 9.37 -9.83
CA ARG A 242 -21.21 10.40 -9.33
C ARG A 242 -21.71 11.80 -9.71
N ARG A 243 -21.48 12.75 -8.80
CA ARG A 243 -21.85 14.16 -8.94
C ARG A 243 -20.60 15.01 -8.71
N THR A 244 -19.73 15.04 -9.71
CA THR A 244 -18.42 15.70 -9.63
C THR A 244 -18.51 17.18 -9.32
N GLU A 245 -19.61 17.83 -9.71
CA GLU A 245 -19.92 19.22 -9.42
C GLU A 245 -20.02 19.55 -7.91
N HIS A 246 -20.16 18.52 -7.05
CA HIS A 246 -20.21 18.66 -5.59
C HIS A 246 -18.92 18.23 -4.88
N TYR A 247 -17.89 17.84 -5.62
CA TYR A 247 -16.65 17.28 -5.02
C TYR A 247 -15.47 18.26 -5.05
N GLY A 248 -15.71 19.57 -5.33
CA GLY A 248 -14.65 20.57 -5.42
C GLY A 248 -13.73 20.59 -4.19
N LEU A 249 -14.30 20.54 -3.00
CA LEU A 249 -13.51 20.54 -1.74
C LEU A 249 -12.48 19.40 -1.67
N ILE A 250 -12.72 18.25 -2.29
CA ILE A 250 -11.79 17.11 -2.26
C ILE A 250 -10.49 17.43 -3.00
N VAL A 251 -10.54 18.27 -4.03
CA VAL A 251 -9.38 18.59 -4.88
C VAL A 251 -8.83 20.00 -4.66
N GLU A 252 -9.62 20.88 -4.07
CA GLU A 252 -9.27 22.30 -3.91
C GLU A 252 -8.70 22.63 -2.52
N THR A 253 -8.87 21.72 -1.53
CA THR A 253 -8.44 21.98 -0.15
C THR A 253 -7.61 20.81 0.40
N THR A 254 -6.65 21.14 1.27
CA THR A 254 -5.82 20.17 1.99
C THR A 254 -6.17 20.05 3.47
N GLY A 255 -7.03 20.89 3.98
CA GLY A 255 -7.41 20.94 5.38
C GLY A 255 -8.90 21.16 5.56
N THR A 256 -9.31 21.33 6.83
CA THR A 256 -10.69 21.60 7.17
C THR A 256 -11.08 23.00 6.72
N VAL A 257 -12.24 23.12 6.10
CA VAL A 257 -12.87 24.43 5.79
C VAL A 257 -13.97 24.67 6.81
N GLU A 258 -13.91 25.82 7.52
CA GLU A 258 -14.95 26.18 8.47
C GLU A 258 -16.29 26.37 7.76
N PRO A 259 -17.40 25.87 8.36
CA PRO A 259 -18.74 26.11 7.83
C PRO A 259 -19.03 27.61 7.75
N GLN A 260 -19.71 28.02 6.71
CA GLN A 260 -20.21 29.40 6.66
C GLN A 260 -21.21 29.60 7.80
N GLY A 261 -21.00 30.62 8.61
CA GLY A 261 -21.92 30.98 9.69
C GLY A 261 -23.32 31.30 9.15
N THR A 262 -24.34 30.87 9.87
CA THR A 262 -25.73 31.25 9.64
C THR A 262 -25.97 32.67 10.18
#